data_1bf1001aa10436be0640a4cacffefdc7
#
_entry.id   1bf1001aa10436be0640a4cacffefdc7
#
_cell.length_a   1.000
_cell.length_b   1.000
_cell.length_c   1.000
_cell.angle_alpha   90.00
_cell.angle_beta   90.00
_cell.angle_gamma   90.00
#
_symmetry.space_group_name_H-M   'P 1'
#
loop_
_entity.id
_entity.type
_entity.pdbx_description
1 polymer ?
#
loop_
_entity_poly.entity_id
_entity_poly.type
_entity_poly.pdbx_seq_one_letter_code
_entity_poly.pdbx_strand_id
1 'polypeptide(L)'
;MVREGLRQLVTGGEAFVLRPRLDPAFVRWLWEFRRSCSQPRFDAGVRALLALNERTLELFDAYRDAGVSFEMHTAGLVVAARTREGLDLYRAIFRRLRDLGYRGGAIDELDAAALVSLEPALDAAHVVAGLHATVDRFVRPEQLTAGLAESLRRDGVEVRERCELSGLARRNGGLALETTAGQEVADRVVVAAGLPTAPLLRRLGMRVPLVGARGYSVMVAGRGDPPRHALYLAEAKLGLSPFAGGVRIAGVFELGARKAEAPPGAGERLIAAARPYLGGWRPDADAPAEAWAGLRPATPDGLPLIGALPGLDGVYLATGHGMLGVTLAPATAALLAPLVLEGRAAPELAPFDPARSV
;
A
#
# COMPACT_ATOMS: atom_id res chain seq x y z
N MET A 1 5.60 18.25 9.57
CA MET A 1 4.93 17.03 9.02
C MET A 1 3.94 16.41 10.00
N VAL A 2 4.34 15.93 11.19
CA VAL A 2 3.42 15.29 12.15
C VAL A 2 2.27 16.22 12.60
N ARG A 3 2.58 17.49 12.92
CA ARG A 3 1.55 18.49 13.29
C ARG A 3 0.59 18.79 12.13
N GLU A 4 1.08 18.84 10.91
CA GLU A 4 0.25 19.08 9.73
C GLU A 4 -0.61 17.86 9.40
N GLY A 5 -0.07 16.65 9.50
CA GLY A 5 -0.85 15.42 9.39
C GLY A 5 -1.98 15.33 10.43
N LEU A 6 -1.69 15.67 11.70
CA LEU A 6 -2.70 15.72 12.76
C LEU A 6 -3.73 16.84 12.53
N ARG A 7 -3.31 17.99 12.00
CA ARG A 7 -4.23 19.07 11.65
C ARG A 7 -5.19 18.65 10.54
N GLN A 8 -4.68 18.00 9.49
CA GLN A 8 -5.51 17.48 8.39
C GLN A 8 -6.47 16.37 8.85
N LEU A 9 -6.09 15.57 9.86
CA LEU A 9 -6.97 14.61 10.54
C LEU A 9 -8.19 15.28 11.18
N VAL A 10 -8.00 16.49 11.71
CA VAL A 10 -9.06 17.23 12.45
C VAL A 10 -9.84 18.16 11.54
N THR A 11 -9.21 18.73 10.52
CA THR A 11 -9.84 19.70 9.60
C THR A 11 -10.58 19.08 8.42
N GLY A 12 -10.54 17.72 8.26
CA GLY A 12 -11.37 17.01 7.30
C GLY A 12 -11.07 17.34 5.84
N GLY A 13 -9.78 17.27 5.42
CA GLY A 13 -9.45 17.33 4.00
C GLY A 13 -10.05 16.14 3.23
N GLU A 14 -10.47 16.33 1.98
CA GLU A 14 -11.10 15.28 1.15
C GLU A 14 -10.24 14.01 1.01
N ALA A 15 -8.91 14.11 1.14
CA ALA A 15 -7.97 13.00 0.98
C ALA A 15 -7.81 12.13 2.23
N PHE A 16 -8.04 12.65 3.43
CA PHE A 16 -7.96 11.91 4.69
C PHE A 16 -9.25 12.08 5.49
N VAL A 17 -9.92 10.98 5.75
CA VAL A 17 -11.20 10.96 6.47
C VAL A 17 -11.09 10.05 7.69
N LEU A 18 -11.47 10.54 8.87
CA LEU A 18 -11.64 9.71 10.06
C LEU A 18 -13.13 9.36 10.22
N ARG A 19 -13.42 8.05 10.28
CA ARG A 19 -14.76 7.54 10.64
C ARG A 19 -14.76 7.19 12.12
N PRO A 20 -15.37 8.03 12.98
CA PRO A 20 -15.39 7.75 14.39
C PRO A 20 -16.18 6.46 14.69
N ARG A 21 -15.69 5.71 15.67
CA ARG A 21 -16.30 4.46 16.13
C ARG A 21 -16.31 4.44 17.65
N LEU A 22 -17.46 4.10 18.22
CA LEU A 22 -17.62 3.83 19.66
C LEU A 22 -17.24 2.37 19.97
N ASP A 23 -15.96 2.07 19.73
CA ASP A 23 -15.37 0.74 19.86
C ASP A 23 -14.09 0.90 20.71
N PRO A 24 -14.00 0.30 21.91
CA PRO A 24 -12.84 0.43 22.78
C PRO A 24 -11.52 0.04 22.09
N ALA A 25 -11.54 -0.96 21.22
CA ALA A 25 -10.36 -1.39 20.47
C ALA A 25 -9.91 -0.29 19.49
N PHE A 26 -10.85 0.41 18.84
CA PHE A 26 -10.53 1.52 17.95
C PHE A 26 -10.01 2.75 18.72
N VAL A 27 -10.58 3.05 19.87
CA VAL A 27 -10.11 4.14 20.74
C VAL A 27 -8.67 3.87 21.22
N ARG A 28 -8.39 2.62 21.64
CA ARG A 28 -7.03 2.19 22.00
C ARG A 28 -6.08 2.33 20.82
N TRP A 29 -6.48 1.89 19.63
CA TRP A 29 -5.70 2.03 18.40
C TRP A 29 -5.36 3.49 18.10
N LEU A 30 -6.33 4.41 18.21
CA LEU A 30 -6.10 5.84 18.03
C LEU A 30 -5.14 6.43 19.05
N TRP A 31 -5.19 5.95 20.28
CA TRP A 31 -4.26 6.37 21.33
C TRP A 31 -2.83 5.90 21.03
N GLU A 32 -2.66 4.65 20.62
CA GLU A 32 -1.37 4.09 20.20
C GLU A 32 -0.85 4.81 18.94
N PHE A 33 -1.69 5.08 17.95
CA PHE A 33 -1.37 5.88 16.77
C PHE A 33 -0.86 7.28 17.16
N ARG A 34 -1.57 7.98 18.05
CA ARG A 34 -1.12 9.28 18.54
C ARG A 34 0.27 9.21 19.19
N ARG A 35 0.55 8.17 19.97
CA ARG A 35 1.88 7.95 20.57
C ARG A 35 2.96 7.70 19.53
N SER A 36 2.61 7.05 18.45
CA SER A 36 3.52 6.75 17.33
C SER A 36 3.81 7.98 16.47
N CYS A 37 2.98 9.01 16.53
CA CYS A 37 3.19 10.28 15.82
C CYS A 37 4.30 11.17 16.35
N SER A 38 5.14 10.72 17.29
CA SER A 38 6.33 11.47 17.73
C SER A 38 7.43 11.42 16.66
N GLN A 39 8.22 12.51 16.51
CA GLN A 39 9.26 12.57 15.49
C GLN A 39 10.30 11.43 15.61
N PRO A 40 10.81 11.06 16.81
CA PRO A 40 11.77 9.96 16.91
C PRO A 40 11.19 8.61 16.46
N ARG A 41 9.93 8.31 16.79
CA ARG A 41 9.26 7.07 16.39
C ARG A 41 8.97 7.05 14.90
N PHE A 42 8.52 8.18 14.34
CA PHE A 42 8.32 8.34 12.93
C PHE A 42 9.62 8.08 12.15
N ASP A 43 10.73 8.70 12.58
CA ASP A 43 12.03 8.53 11.92
C ASP A 43 12.55 7.10 12.03
N ALA A 44 12.38 6.45 13.18
CA ALA A 44 12.74 5.04 13.34
C ALA A 44 11.90 4.13 12.43
N GLY A 45 10.60 4.37 12.35
CA GLY A 45 9.70 3.64 11.47
C GLY A 45 10.05 3.82 9.99
N VAL A 46 10.35 5.05 9.55
CA VAL A 46 10.78 5.32 8.18
C VAL A 46 12.09 4.59 7.86
N ARG A 47 13.10 4.62 8.74
CA ARG A 47 14.35 3.86 8.52
C ARG A 47 14.10 2.36 8.37
N ALA A 48 13.24 1.78 9.20
CA ALA A 48 12.87 0.38 9.11
C ALA A 48 12.20 0.06 7.77
N LEU A 49 11.23 0.88 7.34
CA LEU A 49 10.56 0.70 6.05
C LEU A 49 11.51 0.90 4.87
N LEU A 50 12.46 1.82 4.94
CA LEU A 50 13.48 2.01 3.90
C LEU A 50 14.39 0.78 3.79
N ALA A 51 14.83 0.21 4.92
CA ALA A 51 15.61 -1.02 4.93
C ALA A 51 14.84 -2.20 4.33
N LEU A 52 13.57 -2.38 4.71
CA LEU A 52 12.70 -3.40 4.12
C LEU A 52 12.50 -3.21 2.61
N ASN A 53 12.41 -1.96 2.15
CA ASN A 53 12.16 -1.61 0.75
C ASN A 53 13.40 -1.67 -0.14
N GLU A 54 14.61 -1.78 0.41
CA GLU A 54 15.87 -1.58 -0.32
C GLU A 54 15.98 -2.43 -1.58
N ARG A 55 15.54 -3.69 -1.52
CA ARG A 55 15.61 -4.65 -2.63
C ARG A 55 14.33 -4.79 -3.43
N THR A 56 13.31 -4.00 -3.15
CA THR A 56 11.98 -4.18 -3.76
C THR A 56 12.02 -4.15 -5.29
N LEU A 57 12.75 -3.22 -5.90
CA LEU A 57 12.81 -3.10 -7.36
C LEU A 57 13.51 -4.32 -8.00
N GLU A 58 14.61 -4.76 -7.41
CA GLU A 58 15.33 -5.99 -7.82
C GLU A 58 14.40 -7.21 -7.76
N LEU A 59 13.63 -7.34 -6.68
CA LEU A 59 12.72 -8.46 -6.50
C LEU A 59 11.52 -8.44 -7.48
N PHE A 60 11.07 -7.27 -7.89
CA PHE A 60 10.08 -7.17 -8.97
C PHE A 60 10.67 -7.57 -10.32
N ASP A 61 11.93 -7.22 -10.60
CA ASP A 61 12.62 -7.71 -11.79
C ASP A 61 12.75 -9.24 -11.76
N ALA A 62 13.14 -9.81 -10.62
CA ALA A 62 13.22 -11.26 -10.44
C ALA A 62 11.88 -11.98 -10.71
N TYR A 63 10.73 -11.38 -10.37
CA TYR A 63 9.43 -11.96 -10.74
C TYR A 63 9.25 -12.03 -12.26
N ARG A 64 9.64 -10.98 -13.00
CA ARG A 64 9.56 -10.98 -14.47
C ARG A 64 10.52 -12.00 -15.08
N ASP A 65 11.74 -12.07 -14.56
CA ASP A 65 12.77 -13.02 -15.02
C ASP A 65 12.34 -14.48 -14.76
N ALA A 66 11.58 -14.71 -13.68
CA ALA A 66 10.94 -15.99 -13.40
C ALA A 66 9.68 -16.28 -14.23
N GLY A 67 9.33 -15.40 -15.18
CA GLY A 67 8.19 -15.57 -16.07
C GLY A 67 6.82 -15.28 -15.45
N VAL A 68 6.76 -14.53 -14.34
CA VAL A 68 5.49 -14.01 -13.81
C VAL A 68 4.98 -12.90 -14.72
N SER A 69 3.78 -13.10 -15.30
CA SER A 69 3.19 -12.15 -16.25
C SER A 69 2.35 -11.11 -15.53
N PHE A 70 2.73 -9.83 -15.65
CA PHE A 70 1.95 -8.68 -15.16
C PHE A 70 2.41 -7.40 -15.82
N GLU A 71 1.52 -6.41 -15.89
CA GLU A 71 1.83 -5.09 -16.39
C GLU A 71 2.67 -4.31 -15.37
N MET A 72 3.89 -3.93 -15.75
CA MET A 72 4.82 -3.10 -14.98
C MET A 72 5.46 -2.06 -15.88
N HIS A 73 5.51 -0.83 -15.42
CA HIS A 73 6.14 0.30 -16.07
C HIS A 73 7.29 0.84 -15.23
N THR A 74 8.37 1.22 -15.90
CA THR A 74 9.62 1.70 -15.29
C THR A 74 9.89 3.17 -15.60
N ALA A 75 8.84 3.93 -15.97
CA ALA A 75 8.96 5.32 -16.37
C ALA A 75 9.19 6.31 -15.21
N GLY A 76 9.17 5.83 -13.98
CA GLY A 76 9.26 6.68 -12.79
C GLY A 76 7.91 7.19 -12.29
N LEU A 77 7.99 8.02 -11.24
CA LEU A 77 6.86 8.71 -10.63
C LEU A 77 7.07 10.22 -10.72
N VAL A 78 6.08 10.94 -11.24
CA VAL A 78 6.11 12.41 -11.31
C VAL A 78 5.14 12.98 -10.27
N VAL A 79 5.66 13.77 -9.33
CA VAL A 79 4.83 14.60 -8.45
C VAL A 79 4.58 15.92 -9.17
N ALA A 80 3.33 16.21 -9.50
CA ALA A 80 2.91 17.46 -10.15
C ALA A 80 2.27 18.40 -9.12
N ALA A 81 2.76 19.63 -9.03
CA ALA A 81 2.27 20.66 -8.10
C ALA A 81 1.65 21.83 -8.86
N ARG A 82 0.55 22.35 -8.33
CA ARG A 82 -0.15 23.56 -8.81
C ARG A 82 0.23 24.80 -8.00
N THR A 83 0.90 24.61 -6.88
CA THR A 83 1.34 25.69 -6.00
C THR A 83 2.79 25.46 -5.58
N ARG A 84 3.47 26.54 -5.19
CA ARG A 84 4.82 26.42 -4.63
C ARG A 84 4.81 25.68 -3.28
N GLU A 85 3.80 25.92 -2.47
CA GLU A 85 3.58 25.26 -1.18
C GLU A 85 3.42 23.75 -1.34
N GLY A 86 2.66 23.31 -2.35
CA GLY A 86 2.52 21.90 -2.69
C GLY A 86 3.86 21.26 -3.07
N LEU A 87 4.64 21.92 -3.92
CA LEU A 87 5.98 21.46 -4.29
C LEU A 87 6.91 21.39 -3.06
N ASP A 88 6.95 22.45 -2.25
CA ASP A 88 7.83 22.55 -1.09
C ASP A 88 7.55 21.46 -0.05
N LEU A 89 6.30 21.07 0.10
CA LEU A 89 5.90 19.94 0.96
C LEU A 89 6.61 18.65 0.50
N TYR A 90 6.49 18.29 -0.79
CA TYR A 90 7.10 17.06 -1.31
C TYR A 90 8.62 17.16 -1.39
N ARG A 91 9.18 18.32 -1.70
CA ARG A 91 10.61 18.57 -1.61
C ARG A 91 11.14 18.30 -0.18
N ALA A 92 10.43 18.76 0.84
CA ALA A 92 10.77 18.51 2.24
C ALA A 92 10.64 17.02 2.61
N ILE A 93 9.62 16.33 2.10
CA ILE A 93 9.45 14.89 2.29
C ILE A 93 10.63 14.11 1.70
N PHE A 94 10.97 14.35 0.43
CA PHE A 94 12.09 13.65 -0.22
C PHE A 94 13.44 13.96 0.41
N ARG A 95 13.66 15.22 0.83
CA ARG A 95 14.86 15.59 1.59
C ARG A 95 14.93 14.79 2.88
N ARG A 96 13.81 14.72 3.63
CA ARG A 96 13.77 13.95 4.87
C ARG A 96 14.00 12.46 4.66
N LEU A 97 13.45 11.87 3.61
CA LEU A 97 13.71 10.47 3.27
C LEU A 97 15.20 10.24 3.00
N ARG A 98 15.88 11.13 2.28
CA ARG A 98 17.34 11.05 2.07
C ARG A 98 18.13 11.16 3.37
N ASP A 99 17.77 12.07 4.26
CA ASP A 99 18.40 12.21 5.59
C ASP A 99 18.22 10.94 6.44
N LEU A 100 17.14 10.19 6.22
CA LEU A 100 16.83 8.94 6.91
C LEU A 100 17.41 7.69 6.23
N GLY A 101 18.13 7.85 5.12
CA GLY A 101 18.84 6.75 4.46
C GLY A 101 18.23 6.27 3.14
N TYR A 102 17.25 6.99 2.56
CA TYR A 102 16.76 6.66 1.22
C TYR A 102 17.86 6.77 0.18
N ARG A 103 18.15 5.66 -0.50
CA ARG A 103 19.19 5.51 -1.53
C ARG A 103 18.63 5.19 -2.91
N GLY A 104 17.31 5.29 -3.08
CA GLY A 104 16.68 5.20 -4.40
C GLY A 104 17.18 6.33 -5.31
N GLY A 105 17.02 6.16 -6.60
CA GLY A 105 17.62 6.98 -7.65
C GLY A 105 17.47 8.52 -7.53
N ALA A 106 17.83 9.21 -8.58
CA ALA A 106 17.69 10.66 -8.65
C ALA A 106 16.23 11.11 -8.49
N ILE A 107 16.04 12.26 -7.88
CA ILE A 107 14.77 12.98 -7.86
C ILE A 107 15.05 14.32 -8.52
N ASP A 108 14.62 14.43 -9.76
CA ASP A 108 14.86 15.62 -10.57
C ASP A 108 13.77 16.65 -10.30
N GLU A 109 14.16 17.87 -10.08
CA GLU A 109 13.24 18.99 -9.94
C GLU A 109 12.98 19.61 -11.31
N LEU A 110 11.72 19.76 -11.69
CA LEU A 110 11.26 20.23 -12.97
C LEU A 110 10.50 21.53 -12.79
N ASP A 111 10.85 22.55 -13.54
CA ASP A 111 9.99 23.73 -13.71
C ASP A 111 8.74 23.38 -14.54
N ALA A 112 7.82 24.33 -14.70
CA ALA A 112 6.56 24.07 -15.42
C ALA A 112 6.79 23.64 -16.87
N ALA A 113 7.77 24.23 -17.56
CA ALA A 113 8.05 23.91 -18.95
C ALA A 113 8.66 22.52 -19.11
N ALA A 114 9.65 22.17 -18.28
CA ALA A 114 10.25 20.85 -18.25
C ALA A 114 9.24 19.78 -17.84
N LEU A 115 8.39 20.07 -16.84
CA LEU A 115 7.35 19.17 -16.38
C LEU A 115 6.34 18.82 -17.49
N VAL A 116 5.84 19.83 -18.22
CA VAL A 116 4.87 19.60 -19.30
C VAL A 116 5.53 18.97 -20.53
N SER A 117 6.81 19.28 -20.79
CA SER A 117 7.58 18.61 -21.84
C SER A 117 7.75 17.11 -21.54
N LEU A 118 8.03 16.76 -20.28
CA LEU A 118 8.12 15.37 -19.82
C LEU A 118 6.76 14.67 -19.87
N GLU A 119 5.72 15.36 -19.39
CA GLU A 119 4.36 14.82 -19.21
C GLU A 119 3.30 15.71 -19.85
N PRO A 120 3.09 15.58 -21.17
CA PRO A 120 2.16 16.42 -21.93
C PRO A 120 0.68 16.27 -21.53
N ALA A 121 0.33 15.23 -20.77
CA ALA A 121 -1.02 15.08 -20.23
C ALA A 121 -1.40 16.20 -19.24
N LEU A 122 -0.40 16.85 -18.64
CA LEU A 122 -0.60 17.93 -17.66
C LEU A 122 -1.01 19.25 -18.32
N ASP A 123 -1.67 20.11 -17.56
CA ASP A 123 -2.09 21.44 -18.00
C ASP A 123 -0.99 22.50 -17.70
N ALA A 124 -0.36 22.99 -18.76
CA ALA A 124 0.69 24.00 -18.67
C ALA A 124 0.26 25.31 -17.97
N ALA A 125 -1.05 25.64 -18.00
CA ALA A 125 -1.57 26.84 -17.35
C ALA A 125 -1.76 26.68 -15.85
N HIS A 126 -1.80 25.44 -15.34
CA HIS A 126 -2.20 25.17 -13.97
C HIS A 126 -1.12 24.46 -13.14
N VAL A 127 -0.13 23.81 -13.74
CA VAL A 127 1.01 23.23 -13.01
C VAL A 127 2.16 24.23 -12.94
N VAL A 128 2.81 24.34 -11.79
CA VAL A 128 3.90 25.28 -11.58
C VAL A 128 5.27 24.63 -11.55
N ALA A 129 5.35 23.38 -11.14
CA ALA A 129 6.60 22.60 -11.05
C ALA A 129 6.32 21.14 -10.70
N GLY A 130 7.33 20.29 -10.74
CA GLY A 130 7.24 18.89 -10.36
C GLY A 130 8.54 18.31 -9.82
N LEU A 131 8.43 17.08 -9.31
CA LEU A 131 9.56 16.25 -8.91
C LEU A 131 9.43 14.91 -9.64
N HIS A 132 10.49 14.45 -10.29
CA HIS A 132 10.53 13.18 -10.99
C HIS A 132 11.43 12.20 -10.25
N ALA A 133 10.84 11.18 -9.62
CA ALA A 133 11.56 10.04 -9.05
C ALA A 133 11.79 9.00 -10.17
N THR A 134 12.99 9.05 -10.77
CA THR A 134 13.29 8.43 -12.06
C THR A 134 13.31 6.90 -12.05
N VAL A 135 13.57 6.28 -10.89
CA VAL A 135 13.69 4.82 -10.76
C VAL A 135 12.41 4.14 -10.29
N ASP A 136 11.40 4.92 -9.88
CA ASP A 136 10.16 4.38 -9.39
C ASP A 136 9.42 3.60 -10.49
N ARG A 137 8.63 2.63 -10.05
CA ARG A 137 7.85 1.76 -10.92
C ARG A 137 6.41 1.73 -10.48
N PHE A 138 5.54 1.40 -11.38
CA PHE A 138 4.15 1.11 -11.05
C PHE A 138 3.70 -0.18 -11.73
N VAL A 139 2.90 -0.93 -11.02
CA VAL A 139 2.42 -2.24 -11.44
C VAL A 139 0.90 -2.29 -11.40
N ARG A 140 0.31 -3.17 -12.19
CA ARG A 140 -1.11 -3.47 -12.13
C ARG A 140 -1.37 -4.56 -11.09
N PRO A 141 -1.89 -4.23 -9.89
CA PRO A 141 -1.93 -5.17 -8.76
C PRO A 141 -2.72 -6.43 -9.03
N GLU A 142 -3.84 -6.33 -9.75
CA GLU A 142 -4.69 -7.48 -10.09
C GLU A 142 -3.98 -8.45 -11.03
N GLN A 143 -3.20 -7.96 -11.98
CA GLN A 143 -2.41 -8.82 -12.86
C GLN A 143 -1.22 -9.44 -12.13
N LEU A 144 -0.57 -8.69 -11.24
CA LEU A 144 0.53 -9.21 -10.42
C LEU A 144 0.05 -10.39 -9.57
N THR A 145 -1.08 -10.26 -8.88
CA THR A 145 -1.61 -11.35 -8.04
C THR A 145 -2.06 -12.55 -8.85
N ALA A 146 -2.69 -12.34 -10.01
CA ALA A 146 -3.08 -13.42 -10.91
C ALA A 146 -1.85 -14.14 -11.50
N GLY A 147 -0.85 -13.39 -11.98
CA GLY A 147 0.39 -13.93 -12.53
C GLY A 147 1.20 -14.73 -11.50
N LEU A 148 1.29 -14.24 -10.26
CA LEU A 148 1.92 -14.99 -9.17
C LEU A 148 1.18 -16.29 -8.86
N ALA A 149 -0.16 -16.27 -8.78
CA ALA A 149 -0.95 -17.45 -8.52
C ALA A 149 -0.78 -18.51 -9.64
N GLU A 150 -0.71 -18.07 -10.89
CA GLU A 150 -0.46 -18.96 -12.02
C GLU A 150 0.96 -19.54 -12.00
N SER A 151 1.96 -18.71 -11.68
CA SER A 151 3.35 -19.19 -11.53
C SER A 151 3.45 -20.25 -10.44
N LEU A 152 2.85 -20.01 -9.28
CA LEU A 152 2.82 -20.98 -8.19
C LEU A 152 2.16 -22.31 -8.59
N ARG A 153 1.05 -22.27 -9.34
CA ARG A 153 0.40 -23.49 -9.86
C ARG A 153 1.31 -24.26 -10.83
N ARG A 154 2.02 -23.55 -11.71
CA ARG A 154 3.01 -24.18 -12.61
C ARG A 154 4.14 -24.87 -11.84
N ASP A 155 4.55 -24.30 -10.71
CA ASP A 155 5.58 -24.85 -9.83
C ASP A 155 5.06 -25.95 -8.89
N GLY A 156 3.81 -26.39 -9.07
CA GLY A 156 3.19 -27.47 -8.30
C GLY A 156 2.64 -27.05 -6.94
N VAL A 157 2.57 -25.75 -6.65
CA VAL A 157 1.93 -25.24 -5.42
C VAL A 157 0.42 -25.26 -5.58
N GLU A 158 -0.26 -25.87 -4.63
CA GLU A 158 -1.72 -25.89 -4.62
C GLU A 158 -2.28 -24.52 -4.20
N VAL A 159 -3.05 -23.89 -5.07
CA VAL A 159 -3.75 -22.63 -4.80
C VAL A 159 -5.24 -22.92 -4.71
N ARG A 160 -5.79 -22.88 -3.49
CA ARG A 160 -7.20 -23.14 -3.19
C ARG A 160 -7.98 -21.84 -3.05
N GLU A 161 -8.84 -21.60 -3.99
CA GLU A 161 -9.79 -20.50 -3.94
C GLU A 161 -11.08 -20.91 -3.19
N ARG A 162 -11.81 -19.94 -2.63
CA ARG A 162 -13.05 -20.17 -1.88
C ARG A 162 -12.90 -21.14 -0.70
N CYS A 163 -11.69 -21.19 -0.14
CA CYS A 163 -11.34 -21.99 1.02
C CYS A 163 -11.01 -21.05 2.18
N GLU A 164 -11.99 -20.76 3.03
CA GLU A 164 -11.82 -19.87 4.18
C GLU A 164 -11.26 -20.63 5.37
N LEU A 165 -10.19 -20.12 5.97
CA LEU A 165 -9.67 -20.58 7.25
C LEU A 165 -10.49 -19.97 8.40
N SER A 166 -11.20 -20.82 9.13
CA SER A 166 -12.07 -20.41 10.25
C SER A 166 -11.46 -20.66 11.62
N GLY A 167 -10.55 -21.64 11.73
CA GLY A 167 -9.89 -22.03 12.97
C GLY A 167 -8.47 -22.53 12.74
N LEU A 168 -7.63 -22.35 13.76
CA LEU A 168 -6.24 -22.79 13.78
C LEU A 168 -5.89 -23.18 15.22
N ALA A 169 -5.35 -24.36 15.41
CA ALA A 169 -4.93 -24.86 16.73
C ALA A 169 -3.71 -25.75 16.62
N ARG A 170 -2.83 -25.70 17.64
CA ARG A 170 -1.75 -26.69 17.73
C ARG A 170 -2.29 -28.00 18.25
N ARG A 171 -1.97 -29.10 17.57
CA ARG A 171 -2.30 -30.46 17.98
C ARG A 171 -1.07 -31.36 17.87
N ASN A 172 -1.17 -32.58 18.44
CA ASN A 172 -0.11 -33.58 18.30
C ASN A 172 0.08 -33.88 16.81
N GLY A 173 1.26 -33.54 16.27
CA GLY A 173 1.62 -33.78 14.86
C GLY A 173 1.56 -32.54 13.95
N GLY A 174 1.29 -31.34 14.48
CA GLY A 174 1.32 -30.12 13.66
C GLY A 174 0.25 -29.08 14.02
N LEU A 175 -0.06 -28.22 13.07
CA LEU A 175 -1.12 -27.22 13.17
C LEU A 175 -2.38 -27.74 12.47
N ALA A 176 -3.46 -27.90 13.22
CA ALA A 176 -4.77 -28.26 12.67
C ALA A 176 -5.45 -26.99 12.15
N LEU A 177 -5.87 -27.03 10.91
CA LEU A 177 -6.56 -25.94 10.20
C LEU A 177 -8.03 -26.36 10.01
N GLU A 178 -8.95 -25.51 10.43
CA GLU A 178 -10.37 -25.66 10.14
C GLU A 178 -10.72 -24.76 8.96
N THR A 179 -11.09 -25.37 7.84
CA THR A 179 -11.44 -24.66 6.63
C THR A 179 -12.85 -24.99 6.15
N THR A 180 -13.39 -24.17 5.25
CA THR A 180 -14.67 -24.45 4.59
C THR A 180 -14.63 -25.71 3.71
N ALA A 181 -13.43 -26.19 3.35
CA ALA A 181 -13.22 -27.43 2.60
C ALA A 181 -12.96 -28.66 3.49
N GLY A 182 -12.91 -28.49 4.82
CA GLY A 182 -12.63 -29.54 5.78
C GLY A 182 -11.44 -29.23 6.69
N GLN A 183 -11.01 -30.24 7.44
CA GLN A 183 -9.84 -30.14 8.32
C GLN A 183 -8.57 -30.53 7.59
N GLU A 184 -7.49 -29.80 7.87
CA GLU A 184 -6.18 -30.02 7.31
C GLU A 184 -5.10 -29.94 8.39
N VAL A 185 -3.92 -30.43 8.09
CA VAL A 185 -2.75 -30.35 8.97
C VAL A 185 -1.59 -29.71 8.20
N ALA A 186 -0.89 -28.81 8.84
CA ALA A 186 0.31 -28.18 8.31
C ALA A 186 1.42 -28.13 9.37
N ASP A 187 2.67 -28.23 8.95
CA ASP A 187 3.82 -28.06 9.84
C ASP A 187 4.00 -26.58 10.23
N ARG A 188 3.74 -25.70 9.26
CA ARG A 188 3.89 -24.24 9.40
C ARG A 188 2.78 -23.51 8.66
N VAL A 189 2.37 -22.36 9.20
CA VAL A 189 1.31 -21.53 8.63
C VAL A 189 1.76 -20.06 8.59
N VAL A 190 1.68 -19.44 7.43
CA VAL A 190 1.86 -17.99 7.28
C VAL A 190 0.49 -17.35 7.10
N VAL A 191 0.08 -16.51 8.05
CA VAL A 191 -1.15 -15.73 7.97
C VAL A 191 -0.86 -14.40 7.27
N ALA A 192 -1.19 -14.34 5.98
CA ALA A 192 -1.03 -13.15 5.13
C ALA A 192 -2.39 -12.55 4.70
N ALA A 193 -3.40 -12.67 5.54
CA ALA A 193 -4.79 -12.39 5.21
C ALA A 193 -5.17 -10.90 5.26
N GLY A 194 -4.20 -9.98 5.45
CA GLY A 194 -4.49 -8.56 5.55
C GLY A 194 -5.40 -8.23 6.73
N LEU A 195 -6.48 -7.47 6.52
CA LEU A 195 -7.40 -7.08 7.59
C LEU A 195 -8.13 -8.27 8.25
N PRO A 196 -8.56 -9.32 7.53
CA PRO A 196 -9.11 -10.55 8.10
C PRO A 196 -8.22 -11.28 9.12
N THR A 197 -6.92 -11.00 9.18
CA THR A 197 -6.03 -11.53 10.23
C THR A 197 -6.55 -11.20 11.63
N ALA A 198 -7.09 -10.00 11.87
CA ALA A 198 -7.54 -9.59 13.20
C ALA A 198 -8.72 -10.42 13.72
N PRO A 199 -9.82 -10.65 12.99
CA PRO A 199 -10.89 -11.53 13.44
C PRO A 199 -10.45 -13.00 13.55
N LEU A 200 -9.56 -13.50 12.68
CA LEU A 200 -9.02 -14.86 12.77
C LEU A 200 -8.26 -15.05 14.10
N LEU A 201 -7.29 -14.21 14.40
CA LEU A 201 -6.49 -14.33 15.62
C LEU A 201 -7.29 -14.06 16.89
N ARG A 202 -8.34 -13.24 16.83
CA ARG A 202 -9.25 -13.04 17.96
C ARG A 202 -9.98 -14.32 18.38
N ARG A 203 -10.34 -15.18 17.43
CA ARG A 203 -10.93 -16.53 17.73
C ARG A 203 -9.94 -17.43 18.48
N LEU A 204 -8.65 -17.16 18.35
CA LEU A 204 -7.56 -17.86 19.07
C LEU A 204 -7.20 -17.18 20.41
N GLY A 205 -7.97 -16.18 20.85
CA GLY A 205 -7.67 -15.42 22.07
C GLY A 205 -6.59 -14.36 21.90
N MET A 206 -6.07 -14.16 20.70
CA MET A 206 -4.99 -13.22 20.39
C MET A 206 -5.54 -11.92 19.80
N ARG A 207 -4.80 -10.82 19.96
CA ARG A 207 -5.21 -9.52 19.44
C ARG A 207 -4.09 -8.90 18.63
N VAL A 208 -4.40 -8.50 17.42
CA VAL A 208 -3.53 -7.67 16.57
C VAL A 208 -4.21 -6.33 16.30
N PRO A 209 -3.48 -5.21 16.41
CA PRO A 209 -4.06 -3.88 16.31
C PRO A 209 -4.22 -3.45 14.85
N LEU A 210 -5.07 -4.14 14.10
CA LEU A 210 -5.38 -3.82 12.70
C LEU A 210 -6.71 -3.08 12.59
N VAL A 211 -6.69 -1.95 11.88
CA VAL A 211 -7.88 -1.16 11.54
C VAL A 211 -7.95 -0.98 10.03
N GLY A 212 -9.15 -1.06 9.48
CA GLY A 212 -9.37 -0.82 8.05
C GLY A 212 -9.24 0.65 7.68
N ALA A 213 -8.42 0.94 6.67
CA ALA A 213 -8.36 2.23 6.03
C ALA A 213 -8.80 2.09 4.57
N ARG A 214 -10.01 2.59 4.26
CA ARG A 214 -10.60 2.45 2.93
C ARG A 214 -10.02 3.47 1.96
N GLY A 215 -9.70 3.00 0.76
CA GLY A 215 -9.36 3.85 -0.38
C GLY A 215 -10.21 3.48 -1.57
N TYR A 216 -10.27 4.41 -2.51
CA TYR A 216 -11.03 4.23 -3.75
C TYR A 216 -10.14 4.38 -4.96
N SER A 217 -10.53 3.74 -6.04
CA SER A 217 -9.96 4.00 -7.36
C SER A 217 -11.01 3.83 -8.44
N VAL A 218 -10.81 4.55 -9.54
CA VAL A 218 -11.62 4.42 -10.74
C VAL A 218 -10.68 4.26 -11.94
N MET A 219 -11.04 3.39 -12.88
CA MET A 219 -10.36 3.27 -14.16
C MET A 219 -11.16 4.08 -15.19
N VAL A 220 -10.50 5.01 -15.87
CA VAL A 220 -11.17 5.89 -16.83
C VAL A 220 -10.44 5.89 -18.17
N ALA A 221 -11.22 5.82 -19.25
CA ALA A 221 -10.77 6.20 -20.57
C ALA A 221 -10.73 7.73 -20.69
N GLY A 222 -10.09 8.26 -21.71
CA GLY A 222 -10.02 9.69 -21.94
C GLY A 222 -9.59 10.03 -23.37
N ARG A 223 -9.61 11.31 -23.67
CA ARG A 223 -9.22 11.88 -24.97
C ARG A 223 -7.90 12.62 -24.85
N GLY A 224 -7.12 12.60 -25.93
CA GLY A 224 -5.76 13.13 -25.96
C GLY A 224 -4.72 12.08 -25.55
N ASP A 225 -3.49 12.52 -25.35
CA ASP A 225 -2.39 11.62 -24.97
C ASP A 225 -2.47 11.30 -23.47
N PRO A 226 -2.65 10.02 -23.10
CA PRO A 226 -2.69 9.64 -21.69
C PRO A 226 -1.35 9.93 -20.99
N PRO A 227 -1.33 10.04 -19.65
CA PRO A 227 -0.08 10.14 -18.91
C PRO A 227 0.92 9.05 -19.32
N ARG A 228 2.18 9.41 -19.43
CA ARG A 228 3.30 8.49 -19.74
C ARG A 228 3.92 7.91 -18.48
N HIS A 229 3.80 8.64 -17.37
CA HIS A 229 4.34 8.33 -16.07
C HIS A 229 3.21 8.08 -15.07
N ALA A 230 3.52 7.38 -13.97
CA ALA A 230 2.67 7.50 -12.81
C ALA A 230 2.74 8.95 -12.30
N LEU A 231 1.58 9.55 -12.03
CA LEU A 231 1.49 10.90 -11.50
C LEU A 231 1.01 10.88 -10.07
N TYR A 232 1.58 11.75 -9.25
CA TYR A 232 1.02 12.09 -7.95
C TYR A 232 0.68 13.58 -7.92
N LEU A 233 -0.61 13.87 -7.80
CA LEU A 233 -1.15 15.23 -7.80
C LEU A 233 -1.05 15.83 -6.39
N ALA A 234 -0.10 16.72 -6.18
CA ALA A 234 0.41 17.13 -4.87
C ALA A 234 -0.70 17.64 -3.92
N GLU A 235 -1.52 18.58 -4.34
CA GLU A 235 -2.56 19.17 -3.51
C GLU A 235 -3.79 18.27 -3.41
N ALA A 236 -4.17 17.60 -4.51
CA ALA A 236 -5.29 16.66 -4.56
C ALA A 236 -5.00 15.34 -3.83
N LYS A 237 -3.71 15.00 -3.60
CA LYS A 237 -3.25 13.74 -3.01
C LYS A 237 -3.81 12.50 -3.72
N LEU A 238 -3.83 12.58 -5.04
CA LEU A 238 -4.29 11.52 -5.92
C LEU A 238 -3.12 10.93 -6.69
N GLY A 239 -3.12 9.61 -6.82
CA GLY A 239 -2.26 8.90 -7.75
C GLY A 239 -2.99 8.64 -9.06
N LEU A 240 -2.33 8.89 -10.19
CA LEU A 240 -2.76 8.49 -11.52
C LEU A 240 -1.75 7.47 -12.05
N SER A 241 -2.25 6.34 -12.55
CA SER A 241 -1.39 5.32 -13.15
C SER A 241 -1.95 4.94 -14.52
N PRO A 242 -1.22 5.20 -15.60
CA PRO A 242 -1.61 4.74 -16.93
C PRO A 242 -1.39 3.23 -17.03
N PHE A 243 -2.42 2.52 -17.50
CA PHE A 243 -2.40 1.09 -17.74
C PHE A 243 -3.03 0.79 -19.10
N ALA A 244 -2.81 -0.41 -19.60
CA ALA A 244 -3.54 -0.89 -20.75
C ALA A 244 -5.07 -0.79 -20.50
N GLY A 245 -5.75 -0.03 -21.34
CA GLY A 245 -7.21 0.18 -21.24
C GLY A 245 -7.65 1.42 -20.47
N GLY A 246 -6.72 2.28 -19.95
CA GLY A 246 -7.11 3.56 -19.35
C GLY A 246 -6.16 4.04 -18.25
N VAL A 247 -6.56 5.11 -17.59
CA VAL A 247 -5.81 5.69 -16.47
C VAL A 247 -6.54 5.38 -15.17
N ARG A 248 -5.85 4.77 -14.22
CA ARG A 248 -6.37 4.56 -12.88
C ARG A 248 -6.15 5.81 -12.05
N ILE A 249 -7.23 6.40 -11.56
CA ILE A 249 -7.20 7.50 -10.58
C ILE A 249 -7.51 6.90 -9.21
N ALA A 250 -6.62 7.06 -8.25
CA ALA A 250 -6.73 6.48 -6.92
C ALA A 250 -6.43 7.51 -5.85
N GLY A 251 -7.14 7.41 -4.73
CA GLY A 251 -6.91 8.31 -3.59
C GLY A 251 -7.71 7.94 -2.38
N VAL A 252 -7.80 8.89 -1.47
CA VAL A 252 -8.53 8.83 -0.20
C VAL A 252 -7.95 7.80 0.78
N PHE A 253 -7.88 8.20 2.02
CA PHE A 253 -7.53 7.36 3.16
C PHE A 253 -8.58 7.54 4.25
N GLU A 254 -9.59 6.65 4.26
CA GLU A 254 -10.71 6.71 5.18
C GLU A 254 -10.50 5.72 6.34
N LEU A 255 -9.92 6.21 7.43
CA LEU A 255 -9.58 5.41 8.60
C LEU A 255 -10.82 5.03 9.41
N GLY A 256 -10.90 3.77 9.83
CA GLY A 256 -12.00 3.23 10.61
C GLY A 256 -13.14 2.64 9.78
N ALA A 257 -13.01 2.58 8.46
CA ALA A 257 -13.97 1.92 7.58
C ALA A 257 -14.02 0.40 7.84
N ARG A 258 -15.22 -0.17 7.69
CA ARG A 258 -15.48 -1.61 7.91
C ARG A 258 -15.77 -2.37 6.62
N LYS A 259 -16.24 -1.67 5.59
CA LYS A 259 -16.65 -2.27 4.32
C LYS A 259 -15.82 -1.74 3.17
N ALA A 260 -15.51 -2.60 2.23
CA ALA A 260 -14.80 -2.29 1.01
C ALA A 260 -15.77 -1.84 -0.10
N GLU A 261 -16.70 -0.95 0.24
CA GLU A 261 -17.70 -0.42 -0.70
C GLU A 261 -17.41 1.07 -0.90
N ALA A 262 -17.30 1.51 -2.14
CA ALA A 262 -17.16 2.92 -2.45
C ALA A 262 -18.50 3.65 -2.21
N PRO A 263 -18.49 4.84 -1.61
CA PRO A 263 -19.72 5.62 -1.49
C PRO A 263 -20.17 6.10 -2.88
N PRO A 264 -21.47 6.33 -3.06
CA PRO A 264 -22.00 6.88 -4.30
C PRO A 264 -21.26 8.15 -4.74
N GLY A 265 -20.97 8.27 -6.03
CA GLY A 265 -20.25 9.40 -6.60
C GLY A 265 -18.75 9.47 -6.26
N ALA A 266 -18.15 8.38 -5.72
CA ALA A 266 -16.74 8.37 -5.37
C ALA A 266 -15.84 8.50 -6.60
N GLY A 267 -16.18 7.84 -7.71
CA GLY A 267 -15.43 7.91 -8.96
C GLY A 267 -15.45 9.32 -9.55
N GLU A 268 -16.62 9.93 -9.61
CA GLU A 268 -16.83 11.29 -10.12
C GLU A 268 -16.02 12.32 -9.30
N ARG A 269 -15.98 12.16 -7.97
CA ARG A 269 -15.17 13.04 -7.10
C ARG A 269 -13.67 12.88 -7.38
N LEU A 270 -13.17 11.65 -7.55
CA LEU A 270 -11.77 11.42 -7.90
C LEU A 270 -11.41 12.06 -9.25
N ILE A 271 -12.27 11.90 -10.26
CA ILE A 271 -12.08 12.51 -11.57
C ILE A 271 -12.12 14.04 -11.48
N ALA A 272 -13.10 14.60 -10.78
CA ALA A 272 -13.23 16.04 -10.59
C ALA A 272 -12.01 16.66 -9.90
N ALA A 273 -11.45 15.97 -8.90
CA ALA A 273 -10.26 16.44 -8.20
C ALA A 273 -8.96 16.33 -9.04
N ALA A 274 -8.90 15.40 -10.00
CA ALA A 274 -7.77 15.28 -10.92
C ALA A 274 -7.81 16.29 -12.08
N ARG A 275 -9.01 16.64 -12.57
CA ARG A 275 -9.20 17.53 -13.73
C ARG A 275 -8.37 18.81 -13.75
N PRO A 276 -8.23 19.56 -12.63
CA PRO A 276 -7.47 20.81 -12.64
C PRO A 276 -5.97 20.68 -12.97
N TYR A 277 -5.44 19.46 -13.02
CA TYR A 277 -4.04 19.20 -13.38
C TYR A 277 -3.88 18.78 -14.84
N LEU A 278 -4.98 18.42 -15.51
CA LEU A 278 -4.96 17.72 -16.78
C LEU A 278 -5.43 18.64 -17.92
N GLY A 279 -4.63 18.78 -18.94
CA GLY A 279 -4.93 19.61 -20.11
C GLY A 279 -4.75 18.85 -21.43
N GLY A 280 -3.64 18.15 -21.59
CA GLY A 280 -3.34 17.35 -22.78
C GLY A 280 -4.11 16.02 -22.84
N TRP A 281 -4.50 15.50 -21.69
CA TRP A 281 -5.40 14.36 -21.56
C TRP A 281 -6.61 14.73 -20.71
N ARG A 282 -7.79 14.29 -21.11
CA ARG A 282 -9.05 14.58 -20.39
C ARG A 282 -9.84 13.30 -20.19
N PRO A 283 -10.20 12.96 -18.93
CA PRO A 283 -11.11 11.86 -18.66
C PRO A 283 -12.43 12.02 -19.40
N ASP A 284 -12.96 10.97 -19.99
CA ASP A 284 -14.29 10.99 -20.61
C ASP A 284 -15.35 11.33 -19.57
N ALA A 285 -16.18 12.34 -19.89
CA ALA A 285 -17.21 12.84 -18.99
C ALA A 285 -18.38 11.85 -18.82
N ASP A 286 -18.61 11.05 -19.87
CA ASP A 286 -19.76 10.15 -19.97
C ASP A 286 -19.41 8.68 -19.62
N ALA A 287 -18.15 8.38 -19.32
CA ALA A 287 -17.75 7.04 -18.91
C ALA A 287 -18.33 6.70 -17.53
N PRO A 288 -18.87 5.49 -17.34
CA PRO A 288 -19.31 5.04 -16.03
C PRO A 288 -18.14 5.13 -15.04
N ALA A 289 -18.28 5.94 -14.00
CA ALA A 289 -17.24 6.16 -12.99
C ALA A 289 -17.44 5.24 -11.79
N GLU A 290 -17.71 3.95 -12.03
CA GLU A 290 -17.84 2.98 -10.95
C GLU A 290 -16.51 2.85 -10.21
N ALA A 291 -16.50 3.25 -8.95
CA ALA A 291 -15.31 3.21 -8.12
C ALA A 291 -15.17 1.86 -7.43
N TRP A 292 -14.01 1.25 -7.59
CA TRP A 292 -13.58 0.15 -6.74
C TRP A 292 -13.10 0.68 -5.38
N ALA A 293 -13.36 -0.06 -4.31
CA ALA A 293 -12.87 0.25 -2.98
C ALA A 293 -12.16 -0.94 -2.33
N GLY A 294 -11.12 -0.65 -1.55
CA GLY A 294 -10.39 -1.66 -0.77
C GLY A 294 -10.07 -1.19 0.63
N LEU A 295 -9.96 -2.15 1.56
CA LEU A 295 -9.55 -1.89 2.94
C LEU A 295 -8.07 -2.20 3.12
N ARG A 296 -7.29 -1.20 3.46
CA ARG A 296 -5.87 -1.33 3.80
C ARG A 296 -5.75 -1.71 5.27
N PRO A 297 -4.94 -2.73 5.63
CA PRO A 297 -4.72 -3.12 7.02
C PRO A 297 -3.75 -2.13 7.70
N ALA A 298 -4.27 -1.17 8.45
CA ALA A 298 -3.46 -0.17 9.12
C ALA A 298 -3.11 -0.59 10.56
N THR A 299 -1.82 -0.55 10.89
CA THR A 299 -1.28 -0.65 12.25
C THR A 299 -1.16 0.74 12.88
N PRO A 300 -1.15 0.88 14.21
CA PRO A 300 -1.08 2.19 14.85
C PRO A 300 0.29 2.88 14.73
N ASP A 301 1.35 2.12 14.47
CA ASP A 301 2.71 2.63 14.27
C ASP A 301 3.10 2.76 12.79
N GLY A 302 2.23 2.30 11.88
CA GLY A 302 2.47 2.31 10.45
C GLY A 302 3.43 1.22 9.95
N LEU A 303 3.90 0.34 10.84
CA LEU A 303 4.80 -0.77 10.47
C LEU A 303 4.02 -2.08 10.31
N PRO A 304 4.33 -2.89 9.30
CA PRO A 304 3.73 -4.22 9.16
C PRO A 304 4.13 -5.16 10.30
N LEU A 305 3.35 -6.21 10.49
CA LEU A 305 3.61 -7.32 11.40
C LEU A 305 4.18 -8.48 10.58
N ILE A 306 5.47 -8.75 10.71
CA ILE A 306 6.19 -9.77 9.94
C ILE A 306 7.06 -10.58 10.89
N GLY A 307 6.79 -11.88 11.01
CA GLY A 307 7.57 -12.76 11.88
C GLY A 307 6.74 -13.83 12.56
N ALA A 308 7.33 -14.53 13.52
CA ALA A 308 6.66 -15.57 14.28
C ALA A 308 5.54 -14.99 15.17
N LEU A 309 4.42 -15.70 15.26
CA LEU A 309 3.31 -15.31 16.12
C LEU A 309 3.61 -15.75 17.55
N PRO A 310 3.74 -14.83 18.54
CA PRO A 310 3.97 -15.22 19.92
C PRO A 310 2.87 -16.13 20.46
N GLY A 311 3.26 -17.16 21.21
CA GLY A 311 2.31 -18.09 21.85
C GLY A 311 1.69 -19.16 20.95
N LEU A 312 2.06 -19.19 19.65
CA LEU A 312 1.61 -20.25 18.73
C LEU A 312 2.73 -20.67 17.77
N ASP A 313 3.53 -21.63 18.20
CA ASP A 313 4.67 -22.14 17.44
C ASP A 313 4.28 -22.66 16.06
N GLY A 314 5.10 -22.36 15.07
CA GLY A 314 4.87 -22.74 13.68
C GLY A 314 3.93 -21.80 12.92
N VAL A 315 3.40 -20.77 13.58
CA VAL A 315 2.56 -19.75 12.93
C VAL A 315 3.33 -18.44 12.78
N TYR A 316 3.22 -17.83 11.61
CA TYR A 316 3.89 -16.59 11.24
C TYR A 316 2.88 -15.58 10.69
N LEU A 317 3.19 -14.31 10.82
CA LEU A 317 2.40 -13.21 10.26
C LEU A 317 3.13 -12.51 9.13
N ALA A 318 2.37 -12.07 8.12
CA ALA A 318 2.79 -11.12 7.08
C ALA A 318 1.60 -10.20 6.77
N THR A 319 1.35 -9.18 7.60
CA THR A 319 0.16 -8.33 7.51
C THR A 319 0.42 -6.91 8.00
N GLY A 320 -0.56 -6.04 7.87
CA GLY A 320 -0.46 -4.68 8.43
C GLY A 320 0.33 -3.70 7.56
N HIS A 321 0.61 -3.99 6.30
CA HIS A 321 1.42 -3.18 5.39
C HIS A 321 0.77 -1.86 4.96
N GLY A 322 -0.44 -1.57 5.40
CA GLY A 322 -1.14 -0.31 5.07
C GLY A 322 -1.24 -0.07 3.56
N MET A 323 -0.72 1.05 3.10
CA MET A 323 -0.69 1.43 1.68
C MET A 323 0.47 0.79 0.90
N LEU A 324 1.47 0.23 1.59
CA LEU A 324 2.72 -0.25 0.99
C LEU A 324 2.71 -1.76 0.71
N GLY A 325 1.54 -2.42 0.82
CA GLY A 325 1.45 -3.88 0.71
C GLY A 325 2.01 -4.44 -0.59
N VAL A 326 1.65 -3.88 -1.73
CA VAL A 326 2.19 -4.32 -3.04
C VAL A 326 3.69 -4.05 -3.11
N THR A 327 4.13 -2.85 -2.73
CA THR A 327 5.54 -2.45 -2.78
C THR A 327 6.42 -3.35 -1.91
N LEU A 328 6.00 -3.66 -0.69
CA LEU A 328 6.81 -4.38 0.29
C LEU A 328 6.63 -5.92 0.24
N ALA A 329 5.63 -6.43 -0.49
CA ALA A 329 5.35 -7.87 -0.52
C ALA A 329 6.55 -8.73 -0.95
N PRO A 330 7.31 -8.38 -2.03
CA PRO A 330 8.44 -9.19 -2.43
C PRO A 330 9.53 -9.26 -1.36
N ALA A 331 9.89 -8.12 -0.77
CA ALA A 331 10.90 -8.06 0.29
C ALA A 331 10.43 -8.74 1.58
N THR A 332 9.15 -8.60 1.93
CA THR A 332 8.54 -9.33 3.05
C THR A 332 8.69 -10.83 2.86
N ALA A 333 8.35 -11.35 1.67
CA ALA A 333 8.47 -12.77 1.36
C ALA A 333 9.92 -13.25 1.41
N ALA A 334 10.86 -12.49 0.81
CA ALA A 334 12.27 -12.84 0.79
C ALA A 334 12.92 -12.92 2.19
N LEU A 335 12.48 -12.05 3.12
CA LEU A 335 12.98 -12.07 4.51
C LEU A 335 12.25 -13.08 5.40
N LEU A 336 10.97 -13.32 5.15
CA LEU A 336 10.16 -14.22 5.97
C LEU A 336 10.41 -15.70 5.62
N ALA A 337 10.66 -16.04 4.36
CA ALA A 337 10.84 -17.42 3.92
C ALA A 337 11.97 -18.15 4.67
N PRO A 338 13.18 -17.61 4.86
CA PRO A 338 14.24 -18.26 5.66
C PRO A 338 13.84 -18.45 7.13
N LEU A 339 13.07 -17.54 7.70
CA LEU A 339 12.55 -17.69 9.06
C LEU A 339 11.56 -18.85 9.15
N VAL A 340 10.65 -18.95 8.18
CA VAL A 340 9.62 -20.01 8.15
C VAL A 340 10.25 -21.37 7.88
N LEU A 341 11.20 -21.47 6.95
CA LEU A 341 11.74 -22.75 6.48
C LEU A 341 12.88 -23.26 7.35
N GLU A 342 13.75 -22.37 7.83
CA GLU A 342 15.02 -22.71 8.47
C GLU A 342 15.11 -22.20 9.93
N GLY A 343 14.12 -21.42 10.40
CA GLY A 343 14.19 -20.77 11.71
C GLY A 343 15.18 -19.59 11.79
N ARG A 344 15.70 -19.15 10.64
CA ARG A 344 16.73 -18.10 10.54
C ARG A 344 16.08 -16.72 10.36
N ALA A 345 16.04 -15.95 11.44
CA ALA A 345 15.53 -14.58 11.41
C ALA A 345 16.57 -13.61 10.84
N ALA A 346 16.18 -12.81 9.86
CA ALA A 346 16.98 -11.70 9.38
C ALA A 346 16.88 -10.51 10.37
N PRO A 347 17.99 -9.79 10.68
CA PRO A 347 17.97 -8.63 11.58
C PRO A 347 16.99 -7.53 11.14
N GLU A 348 16.77 -7.38 9.85
CA GLU A 348 15.84 -6.45 9.24
C GLU A 348 14.38 -6.67 9.66
N LEU A 349 14.03 -7.88 10.10
CA LEU A 349 12.67 -8.20 10.59
C LEU A 349 12.41 -7.69 12.01
N ALA A 350 13.44 -7.37 12.80
CA ALA A 350 13.28 -6.98 14.21
C ALA A 350 12.29 -5.82 14.45
N PRO A 351 12.26 -4.74 13.62
CA PRO A 351 11.28 -3.67 13.80
C PRO A 351 9.84 -4.10 13.52
N PHE A 352 9.64 -5.22 12.81
CA PHE A 352 8.35 -5.72 12.34
C PHE A 352 7.84 -6.90 13.17
N ASP A 353 8.57 -7.32 14.19
CA ASP A 353 8.21 -8.45 15.04
C ASP A 353 6.78 -8.30 15.59
N PRO A 354 5.91 -9.31 15.38
CA PRO A 354 4.55 -9.31 15.93
C PRO A 354 4.49 -9.14 17.44
N ALA A 355 5.51 -9.58 18.20
CA ALA A 355 5.59 -9.47 19.66
C ALA A 355 5.48 -8.02 20.17
N ARG A 356 5.79 -7.01 19.33
CA ARG A 356 5.66 -5.60 19.72
C ARG A 356 4.21 -5.16 19.91
N SER A 357 3.23 -5.93 19.43
CA SER A 357 1.83 -5.51 19.30
C SER A 357 0.79 -6.58 19.65
N VAL A 358 1.20 -7.81 19.90
CA VAL A 358 0.30 -8.95 20.23
C VAL A 358 0.23 -9.17 21.72
#